data_f25d51fb7784da52bfc36b96542e8a8a
#
_entry.id   f25d51fb7784da52bfc36b96542e8a8a
#
_cell.length_a   1.000
_cell.length_b   1.000
_cell.length_c   1.000
_cell.angle_alpha   90.00
_cell.angle_beta   90.00
_cell.angle_gamma   90.00
#
_symmetry.space_group_name_H-M   'P 1'
#
loop_
_entity.id
_entity.type
_entity.pdbx_description
1 polymer ?
#
loop_
_entity_poly.entity_id
_entity_poly.type
_entity_poly.pdbx_seq_one_letter_code
_entity_poly.pdbx_strand_id
1 'polypeptide(L)'
;MKNSIENLYQLDGRVPLGKALPFGLQHVLAMFVSNITPIMILAAAVGLDSAVSAALVQNCMVIAGIGTLVQLFPVWRVGSRLPIVMGISFTFLSLAIGIAGTYGMGTLIGAVIIGGLVEGLLGLFVKYWIKLIPHVVSATVVTAIGFSLLPIGANSFAGGMGAPDFGSMSNWIVGSVTLLACLLCQVFAKGFLRSLSVLVGLVVGYVLACFMGMVNFDSLSGQSIIALPRLLPFTPEFNIGAILSVVAVYLVSATETIGDTSALCNSALKRDPETKEMGSAICCDGFVSSVSGLFGCTPITSFSQNVALAAISGVVNRFTIGVGAVVMIIGGVFPVIGAALTSIPQAVLGGCTIMMFGSILFAGFGMMSRAGFSQRNMVIVSLSLSVGLGFTQATGMFAIFPEIVRTVFAENCVAVVFLLAVILNLVLPKKMVVE
;
A
#
# COMPACT_ATOMS: atom_id res chain seq x y z
N MET A 1 -23.74 9.31 -24.87
CA MET A 1 -22.66 8.39 -25.29
C MET A 1 -23.26 7.01 -25.51
N LYS A 2 -23.02 6.39 -26.68
CA LYS A 2 -23.53 5.02 -26.96
C LYS A 2 -22.81 4.03 -26.03
N ASN A 3 -23.54 3.05 -25.49
CA ASN A 3 -22.97 1.91 -24.79
C ASN A 3 -22.23 1.03 -25.80
N SER A 4 -20.89 1.00 -25.75
CA SER A 4 -20.06 0.18 -26.64
C SER A 4 -19.02 -0.59 -25.85
N ILE A 5 -18.68 -1.79 -26.31
CA ILE A 5 -17.57 -2.60 -25.75
C ILE A 5 -16.23 -1.92 -26.05
N GLU A 6 -16.11 -1.20 -27.15
CA GLU A 6 -14.92 -0.45 -27.52
C GLU A 6 -14.53 0.63 -26.47
N ASN A 7 -15.51 1.11 -25.70
CA ASN A 7 -15.28 2.05 -24.61
C ASN A 7 -14.40 1.46 -23.49
N LEU A 8 -14.21 0.14 -23.39
CA LEU A 8 -13.29 -0.48 -22.45
C LEU A 8 -11.84 0.07 -22.57
N TYR A 9 -11.45 0.41 -23.79
CA TYR A 9 -10.12 0.87 -24.14
C TYR A 9 -10.02 2.41 -24.22
N GLN A 10 -11.07 3.11 -23.81
CA GLN A 10 -11.14 4.57 -23.75
C GLN A 10 -11.38 5.02 -22.31
N LEU A 11 -10.83 6.17 -21.93
CA LEU A 11 -11.00 6.72 -20.57
C LEU A 11 -12.46 6.94 -20.23
N ASP A 12 -13.23 7.47 -21.19
CA ASP A 12 -14.62 7.87 -21.03
C ASP A 12 -15.55 7.02 -21.89
N GLY A 13 -16.81 6.97 -21.50
CA GLY A 13 -17.85 6.23 -22.18
C GLY A 13 -18.48 5.17 -21.28
N ARG A 14 -19.74 4.84 -21.52
CA ARG A 14 -20.42 3.77 -20.80
C ARG A 14 -20.17 2.42 -21.48
N VAL A 15 -19.84 1.43 -20.67
CA VAL A 15 -19.71 0.03 -21.06
C VAL A 15 -20.96 -0.71 -20.56
N PRO A 16 -21.53 -1.67 -21.30
CA PRO A 16 -22.62 -2.49 -20.79
C PRO A 16 -22.22 -3.17 -19.47
N LEU A 17 -23.08 -3.14 -18.43
CA LEU A 17 -22.77 -3.67 -17.10
C LEU A 17 -22.30 -5.13 -17.13
N GLY A 18 -22.89 -5.98 -17.98
CA GLY A 18 -22.46 -7.38 -18.12
C GLY A 18 -21.02 -7.56 -18.61
N LYS A 19 -20.42 -6.51 -19.21
CA LYS A 19 -19.00 -6.49 -19.60
C LYS A 19 -18.15 -5.67 -18.61
N ALA A 20 -18.68 -4.58 -18.06
CA ALA A 20 -18.00 -3.76 -17.08
C ALA A 20 -17.74 -4.54 -15.79
N LEU A 21 -18.70 -5.34 -15.30
CA LEU A 21 -18.59 -6.07 -14.05
C LEU A 21 -17.41 -7.08 -14.01
N PRO A 22 -17.21 -7.98 -15.00
CA PRO A 22 -16.07 -8.88 -15.00
C PRO A 22 -14.72 -8.15 -14.99
N PHE A 23 -14.57 -7.10 -15.80
CA PHE A 23 -13.32 -6.33 -15.86
C PHE A 23 -13.12 -5.46 -14.61
N GLY A 24 -14.18 -4.87 -14.05
CA GLY A 24 -14.13 -4.16 -12.78
C GLY A 24 -13.75 -5.10 -11.63
N LEU A 25 -14.37 -6.29 -11.56
CA LEU A 25 -14.03 -7.32 -10.57
C LEU A 25 -12.59 -7.80 -10.73
N GLN A 26 -12.08 -7.87 -11.95
CA GLN A 26 -10.67 -8.19 -12.21
C GLN A 26 -9.71 -7.24 -11.49
N HIS A 27 -9.97 -5.93 -11.52
CA HIS A 27 -9.19 -4.94 -10.79
C HIS A 27 -9.31 -5.10 -9.27
N VAL A 28 -10.50 -5.40 -8.76
CA VAL A 28 -10.71 -5.67 -7.32
C VAL A 28 -9.93 -6.90 -6.88
N LEU A 29 -10.07 -8.03 -7.58
CA LEU A 29 -9.40 -9.28 -7.22
C LEU A 29 -7.88 -9.17 -7.26
N ALA A 30 -7.32 -8.39 -8.20
CA ALA A 30 -5.88 -8.20 -8.31
C ALA A 30 -5.29 -7.45 -7.10
N MET A 31 -6.04 -6.52 -6.48
CA MET A 31 -5.59 -5.72 -5.35
C MET A 31 -6.13 -6.21 -4.00
N PHE A 32 -7.09 -7.13 -3.99
CA PHE A 32 -7.87 -7.49 -2.81
C PHE A 32 -6.98 -7.89 -1.61
N VAL A 33 -6.08 -8.86 -1.84
CA VAL A 33 -5.16 -9.33 -0.79
C VAL A 33 -4.25 -8.21 -0.33
N SER A 34 -3.70 -7.44 -1.26
CA SER A 34 -2.80 -6.32 -0.96
C SER A 34 -3.49 -5.22 -0.14
N ASN A 35 -4.78 -5.01 -0.35
CA ASN A 35 -5.54 -3.98 0.37
C ASN A 35 -5.83 -4.36 1.83
N ILE A 36 -6.14 -5.64 2.11
CA ILE A 36 -6.52 -6.08 3.45
C ILE A 36 -5.32 -6.44 4.32
N THR A 37 -4.24 -6.94 3.70
CA THR A 37 -3.08 -7.48 4.42
C THR A 37 -2.41 -6.47 5.37
N PRO A 38 -2.16 -5.19 5.02
CA PRO A 38 -1.55 -4.24 5.96
C PRO A 38 -2.36 -4.07 7.23
N ILE A 39 -3.70 -4.01 7.12
CA ILE A 39 -4.60 -3.90 8.28
C ILE A 39 -4.53 -5.15 9.14
N MET A 40 -4.52 -6.34 8.52
CA MET A 40 -4.45 -7.61 9.26
C MET A 40 -3.11 -7.79 9.99
N ILE A 41 -2.00 -7.41 9.35
CA ILE A 41 -0.67 -7.45 9.96
C ILE A 41 -0.58 -6.45 11.11
N LEU A 42 -1.05 -5.21 10.91
CA LEU A 42 -1.09 -4.19 11.96
C LEU A 42 -1.93 -4.67 13.15
N ALA A 43 -3.15 -5.14 12.90
CA ALA A 43 -4.05 -5.63 13.94
C ALA A 43 -3.43 -6.76 14.77
N ALA A 44 -2.77 -7.72 14.10
CA ALA A 44 -2.07 -8.81 14.78
C ALA A 44 -0.85 -8.32 15.56
N ALA A 45 -0.05 -7.39 15.00
CA ALA A 45 1.16 -6.87 15.64
C ALA A 45 0.86 -6.10 16.93
N VAL A 46 -0.30 -5.41 17.00
CA VAL A 46 -0.71 -4.64 18.19
C VAL A 46 -1.74 -5.37 19.05
N GLY A 47 -2.06 -6.63 18.72
CA GLY A 47 -2.95 -7.50 19.53
C GLY A 47 -4.40 -7.03 19.58
N LEU A 48 -4.97 -6.52 18.46
CA LEU A 48 -6.39 -6.13 18.42
C LEU A 48 -7.30 -7.35 18.45
N ASP A 49 -8.44 -7.20 19.11
CA ASP A 49 -9.50 -8.22 19.13
C ASP A 49 -10.00 -8.54 17.72
N SER A 50 -10.42 -9.78 17.51
CA SER A 50 -10.89 -10.26 16.20
C SER A 50 -12.08 -9.45 15.66
N ALA A 51 -13.00 -9.00 16.52
CA ALA A 51 -14.15 -8.18 16.14
C ALA A 51 -13.72 -6.78 15.66
N VAL A 52 -12.75 -6.17 16.33
CA VAL A 52 -12.17 -4.87 15.91
C VAL A 52 -11.42 -5.04 14.60
N SER A 53 -10.60 -6.07 14.47
CA SER A 53 -9.86 -6.40 13.26
C SER A 53 -10.78 -6.60 12.06
N ALA A 54 -11.89 -7.34 12.23
CA ALA A 54 -12.89 -7.54 11.18
C ALA A 54 -13.55 -6.21 10.76
N ALA A 55 -13.88 -5.33 11.72
CA ALA A 55 -14.43 -4.01 11.43
C ALA A 55 -13.43 -3.14 10.67
N LEU A 56 -12.13 -3.19 10.99
CA LEU A 56 -11.10 -2.48 10.25
C LEU A 56 -10.93 -3.01 8.82
N VAL A 57 -11.00 -4.33 8.62
CA VAL A 57 -10.99 -4.96 7.28
C VAL A 57 -12.20 -4.49 6.45
N GLN A 58 -13.39 -4.40 7.04
CA GLN A 58 -14.55 -3.83 6.37
C GLN A 58 -14.33 -2.37 5.99
N ASN A 59 -13.85 -1.57 6.94
CA ASN A 59 -13.57 -0.16 6.73
C ASN A 59 -12.56 0.05 5.61
N CYS A 60 -11.48 -0.73 5.56
CA CYS A 60 -10.46 -0.59 4.51
C CYS A 60 -11.00 -0.92 3.12
N MET A 61 -11.91 -1.88 2.98
CA MET A 61 -12.58 -2.18 1.71
C MET A 61 -13.44 -1.01 1.25
N VAL A 62 -14.24 -0.44 2.15
CA VAL A 62 -15.12 0.70 1.84
C VAL A 62 -14.29 1.92 1.45
N ILE A 63 -13.25 2.26 2.23
CA ILE A 63 -12.41 3.42 1.98
C ILE A 63 -11.61 3.28 0.68
N ALA A 64 -11.08 2.09 0.37
CA ALA A 64 -10.41 1.84 -0.89
C ALA A 64 -11.36 2.00 -2.10
N GLY A 65 -12.60 1.53 -1.96
CA GLY A 65 -13.63 1.76 -2.98
C GLY A 65 -14.01 3.23 -3.15
N ILE A 66 -14.20 3.96 -2.05
CA ILE A 66 -14.49 5.42 -2.07
C ILE A 66 -13.31 6.17 -2.69
N GLY A 67 -12.07 5.90 -2.24
CA GLY A 67 -10.87 6.52 -2.78
C GLY A 67 -10.72 6.30 -4.28
N THR A 68 -10.96 5.07 -4.73
CA THR A 68 -10.97 4.74 -6.16
C THR A 68 -12.03 5.54 -6.92
N LEU A 69 -13.27 5.66 -6.40
CA LEU A 69 -14.31 6.46 -7.04
C LEU A 69 -13.94 7.94 -7.11
N VAL A 70 -13.37 8.51 -6.05
CA VAL A 70 -12.91 9.92 -6.03
C VAL A 70 -11.77 10.11 -7.03
N GLN A 71 -10.86 9.15 -7.16
CA GLN A 71 -9.76 9.20 -8.12
C GLN A 71 -10.26 9.19 -9.57
N LEU A 72 -11.27 8.34 -9.86
CA LEU A 72 -11.90 8.23 -11.19
C LEU A 72 -12.81 9.39 -11.53
N PHE A 73 -13.59 9.87 -10.54
CA PHE A 73 -14.61 10.91 -10.68
C PHE A 73 -14.34 12.05 -9.69
N PRO A 74 -13.42 12.95 -10.03
CA PRO A 74 -12.91 13.95 -9.10
C PRO A 74 -13.97 14.85 -8.51
N VAL A 75 -13.75 15.19 -7.23
CA VAL A 75 -14.45 16.30 -6.56
C VAL A 75 -13.49 17.48 -6.50
N TRP A 76 -13.80 18.56 -7.23
CA TRP A 76 -12.95 19.75 -7.39
C TRP A 76 -11.55 19.38 -7.92
N ARG A 77 -10.47 19.46 -7.12
CA ARG A 77 -9.09 19.12 -7.49
C ARG A 77 -8.62 17.81 -6.86
N VAL A 78 -9.49 17.10 -6.17
CA VAL A 78 -9.21 15.83 -5.53
C VAL A 78 -9.59 14.71 -6.50
N GLY A 79 -8.60 13.99 -7.00
CA GLY A 79 -8.75 12.95 -8.02
C GLY A 79 -8.20 13.36 -9.39
N SER A 80 -7.53 12.43 -10.06
CA SER A 80 -6.80 12.68 -11.31
C SER A 80 -7.64 12.49 -12.58
N ARG A 81 -8.82 11.89 -12.50
CA ARG A 81 -9.62 11.38 -13.63
C ARG A 81 -8.96 10.21 -14.40
N LEU A 82 -7.93 9.63 -13.83
CA LEU A 82 -7.22 8.49 -14.40
C LEU A 82 -7.75 7.17 -13.83
N PRO A 83 -7.58 6.05 -14.55
CA PRO A 83 -8.02 4.72 -14.11
C PRO A 83 -7.06 4.13 -13.06
N ILE A 84 -6.90 4.85 -11.95
CA ILE A 84 -6.08 4.47 -10.80
C ILE A 84 -6.98 3.85 -9.75
N VAL A 85 -6.63 2.66 -9.28
CA VAL A 85 -7.27 1.99 -8.16
C VAL A 85 -6.50 2.30 -6.90
N MET A 86 -7.19 2.58 -5.81
CA MET A 86 -6.59 2.95 -4.52
C MET A 86 -6.86 1.89 -3.46
N GLY A 87 -5.95 1.76 -2.52
CA GLY A 87 -6.11 0.91 -1.35
C GLY A 87 -5.06 1.18 -0.29
N ILE A 88 -5.09 0.41 0.80
CA ILE A 88 -4.21 0.59 1.96
C ILE A 88 -2.74 0.47 1.57
N SER A 89 -1.96 1.46 1.94
CA SER A 89 -0.54 1.56 1.60
C SER A 89 0.35 0.72 2.51
N PHE A 90 1.22 -0.11 1.91
CA PHE A 90 2.28 -0.81 2.63
C PHE A 90 3.40 0.13 3.11
N THR A 91 3.58 1.26 2.46
CA THR A 91 4.62 2.25 2.76
C THR A 91 4.57 2.73 4.21
N PHE A 92 3.39 2.77 4.80
CA PHE A 92 3.17 3.19 6.18
C PHE A 92 3.20 2.04 7.19
N LEU A 93 3.22 0.77 6.76
CA LEU A 93 2.97 -0.39 7.64
C LEU A 93 3.99 -0.48 8.78
N SER A 94 5.29 -0.38 8.48
CA SER A 94 6.34 -0.46 9.51
C SER A 94 6.19 0.64 10.54
N LEU A 95 6.00 1.88 10.09
CA LEU A 95 5.80 3.04 10.96
C LEU A 95 4.49 2.92 11.76
N ALA A 96 3.42 2.43 11.14
CA ALA A 96 2.13 2.24 11.80
C ALA A 96 2.22 1.23 12.95
N ILE A 97 2.95 0.13 12.76
CA ILE A 97 3.21 -0.87 13.81
C ILE A 97 4.00 -0.22 14.96
N GLY A 98 5.04 0.54 14.65
CA GLY A 98 5.85 1.23 15.67
C GLY A 98 5.03 2.24 16.49
N ILE A 99 4.29 3.15 15.82
CA ILE A 99 3.46 4.15 16.50
C ILE A 99 2.35 3.48 17.30
N ALA A 100 1.60 2.54 16.71
CA ALA A 100 0.48 1.90 17.38
C ALA A 100 0.95 1.02 18.56
N GLY A 101 2.11 0.36 18.43
CA GLY A 101 2.70 -0.45 19.49
C GLY A 101 3.23 0.40 20.66
N THR A 102 3.76 1.59 20.40
CA THR A 102 4.38 2.45 21.44
C THR A 102 3.35 3.41 22.06
N TYR A 103 2.52 4.05 21.23
CA TYR A 103 1.63 5.14 21.65
C TYR A 103 0.14 4.79 21.53
N GLY A 104 -0.20 3.63 20.95
CA GLY A 104 -1.58 3.19 20.75
C GLY A 104 -2.18 3.60 19.41
N MET A 105 -3.29 2.94 19.06
CA MET A 105 -4.03 3.19 17.81
C MET A 105 -4.58 4.60 17.70
N GLY A 106 -4.98 5.24 18.80
CA GLY A 106 -5.49 6.62 18.80
C GLY A 106 -4.46 7.62 18.26
N THR A 107 -3.21 7.49 18.69
CA THR A 107 -2.09 8.33 18.22
C THR A 107 -1.77 8.08 16.74
N LEU A 108 -1.79 6.82 16.30
CA LEU A 108 -1.64 6.50 14.88
C LEU A 108 -2.72 7.18 14.04
N ILE A 109 -3.98 7.06 14.45
CA ILE A 109 -5.11 7.63 13.73
C ILE A 109 -5.02 9.16 13.67
N GLY A 110 -4.69 9.81 14.78
CA GLY A 110 -4.47 11.25 14.82
C GLY A 110 -3.36 11.70 13.86
N ALA A 111 -2.25 10.96 13.80
CA ALA A 111 -1.16 11.24 12.89
C ALA A 111 -1.55 11.01 11.41
N VAL A 112 -2.31 9.96 11.11
CA VAL A 112 -2.84 9.68 9.76
C VAL A 112 -3.75 10.79 9.28
N ILE A 113 -4.67 11.26 10.11
CA ILE A 113 -5.61 12.35 9.76
C ILE A 113 -4.84 13.63 9.40
N ILE A 114 -3.93 14.07 10.27
CA ILE A 114 -3.17 15.31 10.05
C ILE A 114 -2.21 15.16 8.88
N GLY A 115 -1.48 14.03 8.82
CA GLY A 115 -0.53 13.75 7.74
C GLY A 115 -1.20 13.72 6.37
N GLY A 116 -2.39 13.11 6.27
CA GLY A 116 -3.17 13.09 5.04
C GLY A 116 -3.63 14.48 4.60
N LEU A 117 -4.03 15.34 5.53
CA LEU A 117 -4.32 16.75 5.22
C LEU A 117 -3.09 17.46 4.64
N VAL A 118 -1.91 17.23 5.23
CA VAL A 118 -0.65 17.81 4.73
C VAL A 118 -0.33 17.29 3.32
N GLU A 119 -0.44 15.98 3.06
CA GLU A 119 -0.21 15.41 1.72
C GLU A 119 -1.22 15.97 0.70
N GLY A 120 -2.50 16.05 1.07
CA GLY A 120 -3.53 16.64 0.21
C GLY A 120 -3.21 18.09 -0.18
N LEU A 121 -2.73 18.88 0.76
CA LEU A 121 -2.26 20.25 0.50
C LEU A 121 -1.00 20.25 -0.39
N LEU A 122 -0.04 19.34 -0.16
CA LEU A 122 1.14 19.21 -1.00
C LEU A 122 0.77 18.90 -2.46
N GLY A 123 -0.25 18.07 -2.69
CA GLY A 123 -0.77 17.81 -4.02
C GLY A 123 -1.25 19.07 -4.76
N LEU A 124 -1.88 20.02 -4.06
CA LEU A 124 -2.31 21.30 -4.64
C LEU A 124 -1.12 22.12 -5.16
N PHE A 125 0.04 21.98 -4.53
CA PHE A 125 1.25 22.76 -4.82
C PHE A 125 2.35 21.93 -5.50
N VAL A 126 2.03 20.77 -6.08
CA VAL A 126 2.97 19.82 -6.67
C VAL A 126 3.95 20.46 -7.67
N LYS A 127 3.50 21.43 -8.47
CA LYS A 127 4.33 22.11 -9.48
C LYS A 127 5.58 22.79 -8.91
N TYR A 128 5.57 23.14 -7.61
CA TYR A 128 6.69 23.85 -6.97
C TYR A 128 7.75 22.89 -6.44
N TRP A 129 7.36 21.72 -5.95
CA TRP A 129 8.27 20.81 -5.26
C TRP A 129 8.60 19.53 -6.04
N ILE A 130 7.84 19.17 -7.08
CA ILE A 130 8.10 17.95 -7.88
C ILE A 130 9.53 17.90 -8.44
N LYS A 131 10.13 19.07 -8.70
CA LYS A 131 11.51 19.18 -9.20
C LYS A 131 12.57 18.78 -8.16
N LEU A 132 12.22 18.73 -6.87
CA LEU A 132 13.12 18.33 -5.79
C LEU A 132 13.27 16.81 -5.71
N ILE A 133 12.36 16.06 -6.36
CA ILE A 133 12.27 14.61 -6.29
C ILE A 133 12.53 14.01 -7.69
N PRO A 134 13.78 13.94 -8.13
CA PRO A 134 14.13 13.25 -9.36
C PRO A 134 13.96 11.73 -9.23
N HIS A 135 13.92 11.04 -10.35
CA HIS A 135 13.71 9.59 -10.41
C HIS A 135 14.65 8.77 -9.51
N VAL A 136 15.90 9.20 -9.31
CA VAL A 136 16.84 8.51 -8.43
C VAL A 136 16.39 8.55 -6.97
N VAL A 137 15.83 9.67 -6.50
CA VAL A 137 15.31 9.78 -5.13
C VAL A 137 14.13 8.85 -4.95
N SER A 138 13.13 8.90 -5.84
CA SER A 138 11.97 8.00 -5.80
C SER A 138 12.38 6.53 -5.84
N ALA A 139 13.32 6.15 -6.72
CA ALA A 139 13.83 4.79 -6.81
C ALA A 139 14.50 4.32 -5.52
N THR A 140 15.31 5.17 -4.89
CA THR A 140 15.99 4.87 -3.62
C THR A 140 14.98 4.61 -2.51
N VAL A 141 13.95 5.44 -2.46
CA VAL A 141 12.92 5.37 -1.43
C VAL A 141 12.03 4.13 -1.60
N VAL A 142 11.56 3.82 -2.82
CA VAL A 142 10.78 2.59 -3.08
C VAL A 142 11.60 1.34 -2.73
N THR A 143 12.90 1.35 -3.00
CA THR A 143 13.79 0.26 -2.59
C THR A 143 13.87 0.15 -1.06
N ALA A 144 13.98 1.28 -0.34
CA ALA A 144 14.00 1.28 1.12
C ALA A 144 12.68 0.74 1.71
N ILE A 145 11.53 1.11 1.13
CA ILE A 145 10.23 0.54 1.51
C ILE A 145 10.27 -0.99 1.38
N GLY A 146 10.69 -1.51 0.22
CA GLY A 146 10.82 -2.95 0.02
C GLY A 146 11.65 -3.62 1.10
N PHE A 147 12.84 -3.08 1.41
CA PHE A 147 13.71 -3.62 2.47
C PHE A 147 13.08 -3.54 3.86
N SER A 148 12.40 -2.45 4.21
CA SER A 148 11.77 -2.29 5.53
C SER A 148 10.63 -3.28 5.79
N LEU A 149 10.01 -3.78 4.74
CA LEU A 149 8.90 -4.72 4.82
C LEU A 149 9.35 -6.19 4.92
N LEU A 150 10.58 -6.53 4.52
CA LEU A 150 11.05 -7.94 4.54
C LEU A 150 10.98 -8.59 5.93
N PRO A 151 11.43 -7.93 7.03
CA PRO A 151 11.29 -8.51 8.37
C PRO A 151 9.82 -8.72 8.77
N ILE A 152 8.92 -7.82 8.37
CA ILE A 152 7.49 -7.93 8.66
C ILE A 152 6.91 -9.16 7.95
N GLY A 153 7.25 -9.37 6.68
CA GLY A 153 6.85 -10.55 5.94
C GLY A 153 7.36 -11.84 6.56
N ALA A 154 8.63 -11.86 6.97
CA ALA A 154 9.25 -13.02 7.64
C ALA A 154 8.59 -13.32 8.99
N ASN A 155 8.30 -12.31 9.81
CA ASN A 155 7.58 -12.47 11.07
C ASN A 155 6.17 -13.02 10.86
N SER A 156 5.43 -12.51 9.87
CA SER A 156 4.11 -13.03 9.52
C SER A 156 4.19 -14.48 9.03
N PHE A 157 5.20 -14.82 8.21
CA PHE A 157 5.44 -16.19 7.73
C PHE A 157 5.69 -17.16 8.88
N ALA A 158 6.38 -16.72 9.93
CA ALA A 158 6.62 -17.51 11.12
C ALA A 158 5.39 -17.64 12.06
N GLY A 159 4.26 -17.00 11.75
CA GLY A 159 3.03 -17.08 12.54
C GLY A 159 2.61 -15.76 13.19
N GLY A 160 3.39 -14.68 13.04
CA GLY A 160 3.16 -13.38 13.66
C GLY A 160 4.01 -13.14 14.90
N MET A 161 4.53 -11.94 15.03
CA MET A 161 5.42 -11.56 16.14
C MET A 161 4.69 -11.71 17.47
N GLY A 162 5.30 -12.42 18.43
CA GLY A 162 4.70 -12.66 19.75
C GLY A 162 3.66 -13.78 19.84
N ALA A 163 3.35 -14.45 18.73
CA ALA A 163 2.45 -15.61 18.74
C ALA A 163 3.07 -16.79 19.50
N PRO A 164 2.25 -17.56 20.29
CA PRO A 164 2.75 -18.69 21.04
C PRO A 164 3.38 -19.80 20.18
N ASP A 165 2.91 -19.92 18.94
CA ASP A 165 3.35 -20.89 17.94
C ASP A 165 4.34 -20.31 16.93
N PHE A 166 4.94 -19.17 17.24
CA PHE A 166 5.91 -18.50 16.37
C PHE A 166 7.06 -19.45 15.98
N GLY A 167 7.32 -19.58 14.67
CA GLY A 167 8.35 -20.45 14.12
C GLY A 167 8.01 -21.94 14.16
N SER A 168 6.75 -22.31 14.49
CA SER A 168 6.33 -23.72 14.50
C SER A 168 6.41 -24.37 13.11
N MET A 169 6.54 -25.69 13.08
CA MET A 169 6.56 -26.46 11.82
C MET A 169 5.26 -26.25 11.02
N SER A 170 4.13 -26.09 11.69
CA SER A 170 2.83 -25.82 11.06
C SER A 170 2.86 -24.49 10.29
N ASN A 171 3.41 -23.42 10.88
CA ASN A 171 3.56 -22.14 10.24
C ASN A 171 4.52 -22.21 9.04
N TRP A 172 5.65 -22.95 9.18
CA TRP A 172 6.59 -23.18 8.09
C TRP A 172 5.94 -23.90 6.90
N ILE A 173 5.16 -24.95 7.15
CA ILE A 173 4.48 -25.72 6.09
C ILE A 173 3.48 -24.82 5.37
N VAL A 174 2.58 -24.18 6.11
CA VAL A 174 1.52 -23.34 5.52
C VAL A 174 2.11 -22.14 4.78
N GLY A 175 3.07 -21.44 5.37
CA GLY A 175 3.75 -20.31 4.73
C GLY A 175 4.49 -20.72 3.45
N SER A 176 5.21 -21.83 3.49
CA SER A 176 5.97 -22.36 2.33
C SER A 176 5.04 -22.78 1.19
N VAL A 177 3.96 -23.51 1.49
CA VAL A 177 2.98 -23.93 0.47
C VAL A 177 2.28 -22.72 -0.14
N THR A 178 1.92 -21.72 0.67
CA THR A 178 1.34 -20.47 0.19
C THR A 178 2.28 -19.73 -0.74
N LEU A 179 3.54 -19.53 -0.33
CA LEU A 179 4.57 -18.89 -1.14
C LEU A 179 4.83 -19.65 -2.45
N LEU A 180 4.91 -20.97 -2.38
CA LEU A 180 5.10 -21.81 -3.57
C LEU A 180 3.92 -21.72 -4.53
N ALA A 181 2.69 -21.69 -4.02
CA ALA A 181 1.49 -21.52 -4.85
C ALA A 181 1.47 -20.12 -5.53
N CYS A 182 1.85 -19.06 -4.82
CA CYS A 182 2.04 -17.73 -5.40
C CYS A 182 3.07 -17.76 -6.53
N LEU A 183 4.24 -18.38 -6.28
CA LEU A 183 5.35 -18.46 -7.21
C LEU A 183 4.96 -19.26 -8.47
N LEU A 184 4.38 -20.45 -8.29
CA LEU A 184 3.95 -21.30 -9.41
C LEU A 184 2.92 -20.57 -10.28
N CYS A 185 1.94 -19.91 -9.67
CA CYS A 185 0.98 -19.11 -10.40
C CYS A 185 1.65 -17.93 -11.13
N GLN A 186 2.57 -17.21 -10.49
CA GLN A 186 3.30 -16.09 -11.09
C GLN A 186 4.17 -16.52 -12.29
N VAL A 187 4.76 -17.69 -12.24
CA VAL A 187 5.67 -18.19 -13.29
C VAL A 187 4.90 -18.82 -14.45
N PHE A 188 3.95 -19.71 -14.15
CA PHE A 188 3.31 -20.56 -15.16
C PHE A 188 1.98 -20.01 -15.69
N ALA A 189 1.27 -19.18 -14.91
CA ALA A 189 0.02 -18.59 -15.38
C ALA A 189 0.28 -17.46 -16.39
N LYS A 190 -0.69 -17.24 -17.28
CA LYS A 190 -0.65 -16.20 -18.32
C LYS A 190 -1.78 -15.19 -18.15
N GLY A 191 -1.58 -14.01 -18.67
CA GLY A 191 -2.60 -12.95 -18.69
C GLY A 191 -3.11 -12.62 -17.29
N PHE A 192 -4.42 -12.53 -17.15
CA PHE A 192 -5.09 -12.15 -15.90
C PHE A 192 -4.79 -13.10 -14.72
N LEU A 193 -4.73 -14.41 -14.94
CA LEU A 193 -4.48 -15.36 -13.86
C LEU A 193 -3.14 -15.11 -13.18
N ARG A 194 -2.13 -14.65 -13.92
CA ARG A 194 -0.84 -14.22 -13.37
C ARG A 194 -0.98 -13.06 -12.39
N SER A 195 -1.87 -12.12 -12.66
CA SER A 195 -2.14 -10.98 -11.76
C SER A 195 -2.86 -11.40 -10.48
N LEU A 196 -3.47 -12.57 -10.45
CA LEU A 196 -4.11 -13.18 -9.28
C LEU A 196 -3.20 -14.09 -8.47
N SER A 197 -1.90 -14.16 -8.77
CA SER A 197 -0.97 -15.11 -8.13
C SER A 197 -1.02 -15.08 -6.60
N VAL A 198 -1.08 -13.89 -6.01
CA VAL A 198 -1.17 -13.71 -4.55
C VAL A 198 -2.51 -14.20 -4.00
N LEU A 199 -3.61 -13.94 -4.72
CA LEU A 199 -4.94 -14.44 -4.32
C LEU A 199 -5.01 -15.98 -4.41
N VAL A 200 -4.44 -16.57 -5.46
CA VAL A 200 -4.36 -18.03 -5.60
C VAL A 200 -3.55 -18.63 -4.45
N GLY A 201 -2.40 -18.05 -4.12
CA GLY A 201 -1.60 -18.48 -2.99
C GLY A 201 -2.35 -18.39 -1.67
N LEU A 202 -3.06 -17.28 -1.43
CA LEU A 202 -3.88 -17.09 -0.24
C LEU A 202 -4.95 -18.18 -0.12
N VAL A 203 -5.68 -18.47 -1.21
CA VAL A 203 -6.72 -19.51 -1.21
C VAL A 203 -6.11 -20.90 -0.94
N VAL A 204 -5.03 -21.25 -1.59
CA VAL A 204 -4.34 -22.56 -1.39
C VAL A 204 -3.83 -22.67 0.04
N GLY A 205 -3.16 -21.63 0.56
CA GLY A 205 -2.66 -21.61 1.93
C GLY A 205 -3.77 -21.68 2.97
N TYR A 206 -4.86 -20.95 2.76
CA TYR A 206 -6.02 -20.96 3.65
C TYR A 206 -6.70 -22.32 3.70
N VAL A 207 -6.91 -22.95 2.54
CA VAL A 207 -7.45 -24.32 2.46
C VAL A 207 -6.56 -25.30 3.21
N LEU A 208 -5.24 -25.23 3.03
CA LEU A 208 -4.29 -26.07 3.78
C LEU A 208 -4.38 -25.81 5.30
N ALA A 209 -4.43 -24.53 5.71
CA ALA A 209 -4.58 -24.16 7.11
C ALA A 209 -5.88 -24.69 7.74
N CYS A 210 -6.98 -24.72 6.97
CA CYS A 210 -8.23 -25.37 7.40
C CYS A 210 -8.02 -26.87 7.65
N PHE A 211 -7.38 -27.58 6.76
CA PHE A 211 -7.07 -29.02 6.93
C PHE A 211 -6.15 -29.29 8.14
N MET A 212 -5.25 -28.36 8.44
CA MET A 212 -4.34 -28.47 9.58
C MET A 212 -4.98 -28.00 10.91
N GLY A 213 -6.24 -27.55 10.90
CA GLY A 213 -6.96 -27.09 12.12
C GLY A 213 -6.41 -25.77 12.66
N MET A 214 -5.74 -24.94 11.86
CA MET A 214 -5.17 -23.68 12.27
C MET A 214 -6.17 -22.50 12.17
N VAL A 215 -7.35 -22.73 11.61
CA VAL A 215 -8.37 -21.70 11.37
C VAL A 215 -9.42 -21.77 12.46
N ASN A 216 -9.67 -20.63 13.12
CA ASN A 216 -10.78 -20.50 14.07
C ASN A 216 -11.97 -19.83 13.38
N PHE A 217 -13.10 -20.53 13.33
CA PHE A 217 -14.35 -20.05 12.73
C PHE A 217 -15.30 -19.38 13.75
N ASP A 218 -14.93 -19.27 15.03
CA ASP A 218 -15.81 -18.70 16.07
C ASP A 218 -16.19 -17.24 15.76
N SER A 219 -15.28 -16.50 15.11
CA SER A 219 -15.52 -15.11 14.67
C SER A 219 -16.61 -14.96 13.60
N LEU A 220 -16.96 -16.05 12.90
CA LEU A 220 -18.02 -16.04 11.88
C LEU A 220 -19.42 -16.20 12.48
N SER A 221 -19.51 -16.79 13.68
CA SER A 221 -20.78 -17.02 14.34
C SER A 221 -21.33 -15.73 14.96
N GLY A 222 -22.62 -15.45 14.75
CA GLY A 222 -23.28 -14.29 15.34
C GLY A 222 -23.07 -12.96 14.62
N GLN A 223 -22.45 -12.95 13.44
CA GLN A 223 -22.30 -11.72 12.65
C GLN A 223 -23.64 -11.27 12.05
N SER A 224 -23.88 -9.96 12.07
CA SER A 224 -24.99 -9.36 11.32
C SER A 224 -24.78 -9.54 9.81
N ILE A 225 -25.88 -9.63 9.04
CA ILE A 225 -25.80 -9.77 7.58
C ILE A 225 -25.20 -8.50 6.96
N ILE A 226 -25.61 -7.34 7.48
CA ILE A 226 -25.17 -6.02 6.99
C ILE A 226 -24.77 -5.18 8.19
N ALA A 227 -23.62 -4.51 8.09
CA ALA A 227 -23.20 -3.48 9.03
C ALA A 227 -22.56 -2.30 8.28
N LEU A 228 -22.85 -1.10 8.74
CA LEU A 228 -22.17 0.09 8.23
C LEU A 228 -20.73 0.15 8.72
N PRO A 229 -19.84 0.74 7.94
CA PRO A 229 -18.47 1.00 8.35
C PRO A 229 -18.42 1.76 9.68
N ARG A 230 -17.57 1.33 10.59
CA ARG A 230 -17.46 1.93 11.92
C ARG A 230 -16.63 3.20 11.86
N LEU A 231 -17.27 4.34 12.11
CA LEU A 231 -16.58 5.64 12.22
C LEU A 231 -15.95 5.77 13.61
N LEU A 232 -14.73 6.30 13.64
CA LEU A 232 -13.93 6.57 14.86
C LEU A 232 -13.87 5.36 15.81
N PRO A 233 -13.42 4.18 15.34
CA PRO A 233 -13.26 3.01 16.21
C PRO A 233 -12.24 3.25 17.33
N PHE A 234 -11.36 4.22 17.15
CA PHE A 234 -10.41 4.70 18.14
C PHE A 234 -10.52 6.21 18.26
N THR A 235 -10.38 6.75 19.48
CA THR A 235 -10.34 8.19 19.71
C THR A 235 -9.02 8.75 19.19
N PRO A 236 -9.02 9.71 18.25
CA PRO A 236 -7.78 10.29 17.74
C PRO A 236 -7.02 11.04 18.84
N GLU A 237 -5.73 10.76 18.96
CA GLU A 237 -4.79 11.45 19.85
C GLU A 237 -3.70 12.10 19.01
N PHE A 238 -3.24 13.28 19.44
CA PHE A 238 -2.30 14.07 18.65
C PHE A 238 -0.93 14.14 19.34
N ASN A 239 0.03 13.40 18.81
CA ASN A 239 1.44 13.42 19.20
C ASN A 239 2.27 14.05 18.08
N ILE A 240 3.01 15.10 18.37
CA ILE A 240 3.79 15.84 17.37
C ILE A 240 4.84 14.96 16.71
N GLY A 241 5.53 14.10 17.49
CA GLY A 241 6.54 13.17 16.96
C GLY A 241 5.94 12.18 15.97
N ALA A 242 4.79 11.56 16.33
CA ALA A 242 4.07 10.65 15.45
C ALA A 242 3.55 11.36 14.19
N ILE A 243 3.01 12.57 14.32
CA ILE A 243 2.54 13.37 13.18
C ILE A 243 3.69 13.66 12.22
N LEU A 244 4.84 14.14 12.71
CA LEU A 244 5.99 14.45 11.86
C LEU A 244 6.56 13.21 11.18
N SER A 245 6.58 12.05 11.89
CA SER A 245 7.00 10.77 11.31
C SER A 245 6.09 10.35 10.16
N VAL A 246 4.78 10.43 10.36
CA VAL A 246 3.78 10.07 9.35
C VAL A 246 3.82 11.05 8.17
N VAL A 247 3.96 12.37 8.42
CA VAL A 247 4.13 13.39 7.36
C VAL A 247 5.37 13.11 6.51
N ALA A 248 6.48 12.71 7.12
CA ALA A 248 7.69 12.35 6.39
C ALA A 248 7.44 11.16 5.41
N VAL A 249 6.65 10.16 5.83
CA VAL A 249 6.28 9.04 4.96
C VAL A 249 5.24 9.44 3.92
N TYR A 250 4.38 10.41 4.19
CA TYR A 250 3.48 10.97 3.17
C TYR A 250 4.23 11.67 2.03
N LEU A 251 5.36 12.31 2.29
CA LEU A 251 6.22 12.82 1.23
C LEU A 251 6.75 11.71 0.32
N VAL A 252 7.02 10.54 0.92
CA VAL A 252 7.41 9.33 0.18
C VAL A 252 6.23 8.80 -0.65
N SER A 253 5.05 8.65 -0.04
CA SER A 253 3.81 8.24 -0.72
C SER A 253 3.51 9.12 -1.93
N ALA A 254 3.63 10.43 -1.79
CA ALA A 254 3.48 11.35 -2.91
C ALA A 254 4.43 11.05 -4.10
N THR A 255 5.65 10.57 -3.82
CA THR A 255 6.58 10.18 -4.90
C THR A 255 6.17 8.87 -5.58
N GLU A 256 5.62 7.93 -4.81
CA GLU A 256 5.05 6.67 -5.31
C GLU A 256 3.87 6.96 -6.25
N THR A 257 2.95 7.81 -5.84
CA THR A 257 1.81 8.24 -6.65
C THR A 257 2.20 8.95 -7.94
N ILE A 258 3.26 9.78 -7.91
CA ILE A 258 3.83 10.36 -9.14
C ILE A 258 4.35 9.26 -10.07
N GLY A 259 5.03 8.25 -9.51
CA GLY A 259 5.55 7.10 -10.24
C GLY A 259 4.44 6.29 -10.92
N ASP A 260 3.41 5.94 -10.17
CA ASP A 260 2.25 5.17 -10.64
C ASP A 260 1.44 5.94 -11.71
N THR A 261 1.18 7.23 -11.48
CA THR A 261 0.50 8.09 -12.44
C THR A 261 1.29 8.16 -13.76
N SER A 262 2.61 8.32 -13.66
CA SER A 262 3.49 8.34 -14.84
C SER A 262 3.53 6.98 -15.54
N ALA A 263 3.64 5.90 -14.79
CA ALA A 263 3.62 4.55 -15.34
C ALA A 263 2.31 4.24 -16.06
N LEU A 264 1.16 4.62 -15.50
CA LEU A 264 -0.15 4.43 -16.11
C LEU A 264 -0.28 5.22 -17.42
N CYS A 265 0.07 6.53 -17.40
CA CYS A 265 -0.03 7.36 -18.58
C CYS A 265 0.87 6.85 -19.71
N ASN A 266 2.12 6.49 -19.41
CA ASN A 266 3.07 6.02 -20.40
C ASN A 266 2.75 4.61 -20.92
N SER A 267 2.38 3.68 -20.06
CA SER A 267 2.19 2.26 -20.43
C SER A 267 0.79 1.97 -20.97
N ALA A 268 -0.27 2.49 -20.35
CA ALA A 268 -1.65 2.20 -20.72
C ALA A 268 -2.27 3.26 -21.65
N LEU A 269 -2.00 4.55 -21.39
CA LEU A 269 -2.59 5.65 -22.16
C LEU A 269 -1.70 6.15 -23.30
N LYS A 270 -0.43 5.69 -23.37
CA LYS A 270 0.55 6.05 -24.40
C LYS A 270 0.79 7.57 -24.55
N ARG A 271 0.77 8.29 -23.44
CA ARG A 271 1.06 9.72 -23.35
C ARG A 271 1.79 10.07 -22.07
N ASP A 272 2.41 11.23 -22.01
CA ASP A 272 2.99 11.73 -20.79
C ASP A 272 1.92 12.20 -19.78
N PRO A 273 2.18 12.08 -18.47
CA PRO A 273 1.28 12.60 -17.45
C PRO A 273 1.30 14.12 -17.39
N GLU A 274 0.16 14.73 -17.17
CA GLU A 274 0.08 16.16 -16.87
C GLU A 274 0.44 16.43 -15.40
N THR A 275 1.12 17.57 -15.14
CA THR A 275 1.41 17.99 -13.75
C THR A 275 0.15 18.12 -12.92
N LYS A 276 -0.97 18.52 -13.54
CA LYS A 276 -2.27 18.61 -12.88
C LYS A 276 -2.81 17.24 -12.47
N GLU A 277 -2.65 16.23 -13.31
CA GLU A 277 -3.07 14.85 -13.01
C GLU A 277 -2.28 14.29 -11.82
N MET A 278 -0.95 14.46 -11.82
CA MET A 278 -0.10 14.05 -10.71
C MET A 278 -0.49 14.76 -9.39
N GLY A 279 -0.68 16.09 -9.43
CA GLY A 279 -1.08 16.84 -8.26
C GLY A 279 -2.47 16.44 -7.73
N SER A 280 -3.42 16.22 -8.62
CA SER A 280 -4.77 15.81 -8.25
C SER A 280 -4.82 14.36 -7.73
N ALA A 281 -3.92 13.47 -8.19
CA ALA A 281 -3.75 12.14 -7.63
C ALA A 281 -3.24 12.20 -6.19
N ILE A 282 -2.19 12.98 -5.92
CA ILE A 282 -1.65 13.20 -4.57
C ILE A 282 -2.70 13.85 -3.64
N CYS A 283 -3.47 14.83 -4.15
CA CYS A 283 -4.58 15.40 -3.39
C CYS A 283 -5.58 14.32 -2.96
N CYS A 284 -5.88 13.36 -3.84
CA CYS A 284 -6.78 12.26 -3.53
C CYS A 284 -6.18 11.35 -2.46
N ASP A 285 -4.92 10.93 -2.63
CA ASP A 285 -4.22 10.09 -1.67
C ASP A 285 -4.26 10.72 -0.27
N GLY A 286 -3.89 11.98 -0.16
CA GLY A 286 -3.84 12.69 1.13
C GLY A 286 -5.23 12.88 1.76
N PHE A 287 -6.16 13.50 1.05
CA PHE A 287 -7.48 13.79 1.65
C PHE A 287 -8.29 12.53 1.94
N VAL A 288 -8.24 11.51 1.07
CA VAL A 288 -8.91 10.25 1.36
C VAL A 288 -8.19 9.45 2.45
N SER A 289 -6.87 9.59 2.60
CA SER A 289 -6.13 9.04 3.75
C SER A 289 -6.57 9.68 5.07
N SER A 290 -6.85 10.99 5.09
CA SER A 290 -7.42 11.63 6.28
C SER A 290 -8.80 11.04 6.62
N VAL A 291 -9.62 10.78 5.61
CA VAL A 291 -10.91 10.08 5.80
C VAL A 291 -10.67 8.63 6.24
N SER A 292 -9.67 7.93 5.69
CA SER A 292 -9.27 6.58 6.11
C SER A 292 -8.94 6.52 7.61
N GLY A 293 -8.20 7.52 8.12
CA GLY A 293 -7.95 7.69 9.54
C GLY A 293 -9.22 7.79 10.37
N LEU A 294 -10.25 8.53 9.92
CA LEU A 294 -11.54 8.60 10.61
C LEU A 294 -12.23 7.22 10.70
N PHE A 295 -11.96 6.31 9.78
CA PHE A 295 -12.43 4.93 9.80
C PHE A 295 -11.45 3.97 10.51
N GLY A 296 -10.42 4.49 11.20
CA GLY A 296 -9.44 3.70 11.94
C GLY A 296 -8.44 2.95 11.07
N CYS A 297 -8.38 3.26 9.77
CA CYS A 297 -7.47 2.62 8.84
C CYS A 297 -6.20 3.46 8.63
N THR A 298 -5.14 2.80 8.17
CA THR A 298 -3.90 3.44 7.74
C THR A 298 -4.08 4.16 6.41
N PRO A 299 -3.11 4.97 5.95
CA PRO A 299 -3.21 5.71 4.70
C PRO A 299 -3.47 4.84 3.48
N ILE A 300 -4.17 5.40 2.50
CA ILE A 300 -4.38 4.78 1.20
C ILE A 300 -3.52 5.46 0.12
N THR A 301 -3.19 4.72 -0.92
CA THR A 301 -2.42 5.20 -2.08
C THR A 301 -2.84 4.49 -3.35
N SER A 302 -2.29 4.91 -4.48
CA SER A 302 -2.42 4.22 -5.76
C SER A 302 -1.80 2.81 -5.70
N PHE A 303 -2.41 1.85 -6.41
CA PHE A 303 -1.89 0.48 -6.49
C PHE A 303 -1.16 0.22 -7.81
N SER A 304 0.15 0.06 -7.76
CA SER A 304 1.02 -0.25 -8.91
C SER A 304 0.62 -1.55 -9.62
N GLN A 305 0.08 -2.55 -8.90
CA GLN A 305 -0.42 -3.79 -9.51
C GLN A 305 -1.57 -3.53 -10.49
N ASN A 306 -2.46 -2.60 -10.14
CA ASN A 306 -3.59 -2.22 -10.99
C ASN A 306 -3.14 -1.37 -12.17
N VAL A 307 -2.10 -0.57 -12.01
CA VAL A 307 -1.44 0.13 -13.13
C VAL A 307 -0.87 -0.87 -14.14
N ALA A 308 -0.16 -1.89 -13.66
CA ALA A 308 0.35 -2.97 -14.49
C ALA A 308 -0.76 -3.76 -15.18
N LEU A 309 -1.86 -4.04 -14.46
CA LEU A 309 -3.02 -4.72 -15.01
C LEU A 309 -3.68 -3.91 -16.12
N ALA A 310 -3.87 -2.60 -15.95
CA ALA A 310 -4.39 -1.70 -16.98
C ALA A 310 -3.48 -1.68 -18.22
N ALA A 311 -2.15 -1.68 -18.02
CA ALA A 311 -1.18 -1.74 -19.12
C ALA A 311 -1.24 -3.06 -19.92
N ILE A 312 -1.45 -4.20 -19.23
CA ILE A 312 -1.51 -5.53 -19.86
C ILE A 312 -2.86 -5.76 -20.55
N SER A 313 -3.97 -5.40 -19.89
CA SER A 313 -5.32 -5.63 -20.40
C SER A 313 -5.76 -4.59 -21.41
N GLY A 314 -5.16 -3.40 -21.39
CA GLY A 314 -5.60 -2.23 -22.14
C GLY A 314 -6.91 -1.62 -21.61
N VAL A 315 -7.50 -2.18 -20.56
CA VAL A 315 -8.76 -1.67 -19.97
C VAL A 315 -8.46 -0.44 -19.12
N VAL A 316 -8.85 0.72 -19.65
CA VAL A 316 -8.60 2.04 -19.01
C VAL A 316 -9.90 2.79 -18.72
N ASN A 317 -11.04 2.17 -18.95
CA ASN A 317 -12.34 2.82 -18.82
C ASN A 317 -12.71 3.10 -17.35
N ARG A 318 -12.93 4.36 -17.03
CA ARG A 318 -13.25 4.83 -15.67
C ARG A 318 -14.56 4.26 -15.14
N PHE A 319 -15.60 4.13 -16.00
CA PHE A 319 -16.87 3.54 -15.59
C PHE A 319 -16.69 2.06 -15.20
N THR A 320 -15.92 1.30 -15.98
CA THR A 320 -15.65 -0.13 -15.72
C THR A 320 -14.92 -0.32 -14.39
N ILE A 321 -13.87 0.45 -14.14
CA ILE A 321 -13.12 0.38 -12.87
C ILE A 321 -13.98 0.89 -11.70
N GLY A 322 -14.81 1.91 -11.94
CA GLY A 322 -15.78 2.41 -10.97
C GLY A 322 -16.81 1.36 -10.55
N VAL A 323 -17.28 0.51 -11.49
CA VAL A 323 -18.13 -0.64 -11.14
C VAL A 323 -17.41 -1.58 -10.17
N GLY A 324 -16.11 -1.86 -10.39
CA GLY A 324 -15.29 -2.62 -9.43
C GLY A 324 -15.21 -1.95 -8.06
N ALA A 325 -14.96 -0.65 -8.02
CA ALA A 325 -14.91 0.10 -6.77
C ALA A 325 -16.24 0.03 -5.98
N VAL A 326 -17.37 0.09 -6.67
CA VAL A 326 -18.69 -0.10 -6.04
C VAL A 326 -18.85 -1.52 -5.48
N VAL A 327 -18.39 -2.55 -6.21
CA VAL A 327 -18.39 -3.95 -5.71
C VAL A 327 -17.56 -4.04 -4.42
N MET A 328 -16.43 -3.36 -4.34
CA MET A 328 -15.58 -3.36 -3.16
C MET A 328 -16.25 -2.67 -1.96
N ILE A 329 -16.94 -1.55 -2.17
CA ILE A 329 -17.75 -0.88 -1.13
C ILE A 329 -18.86 -1.83 -0.64
N ILE A 330 -19.58 -2.47 -1.57
CA ILE A 330 -20.63 -3.43 -1.23
C ILE A 330 -20.04 -4.58 -0.40
N GLY A 331 -18.91 -5.14 -0.83
CA GLY A 331 -18.21 -6.20 -0.07
C GLY A 331 -17.84 -5.77 1.36
N GLY A 332 -17.41 -4.52 1.55
CA GLY A 332 -17.10 -3.98 2.88
C GLY A 332 -18.32 -3.73 3.79
N VAL A 333 -19.55 -3.79 3.27
CA VAL A 333 -20.79 -3.67 4.06
C VAL A 333 -21.23 -5.02 4.68
N PHE A 334 -20.61 -6.14 4.26
CA PHE A 334 -20.92 -7.47 4.78
C PHE A 334 -19.90 -7.91 5.87
N PRO A 335 -20.23 -7.86 7.17
CA PRO A 335 -19.32 -8.25 8.25
C PRO A 335 -18.75 -9.66 8.12
N VAL A 336 -19.54 -10.58 7.58
CA VAL A 336 -19.11 -11.97 7.34
C VAL A 336 -17.84 -12.04 6.48
N ILE A 337 -17.68 -11.13 5.50
CA ILE A 337 -16.46 -11.07 4.68
C ILE A 337 -15.27 -10.64 5.55
N GLY A 338 -15.41 -9.61 6.37
CA GLY A 338 -14.37 -9.16 7.30
C GLY A 338 -13.97 -10.26 8.29
N ALA A 339 -14.96 -10.92 8.90
CA ALA A 339 -14.73 -12.01 9.83
C ALA A 339 -14.06 -13.24 9.17
N ALA A 340 -14.46 -13.59 7.95
CA ALA A 340 -13.81 -14.66 7.18
C ALA A 340 -12.34 -14.32 6.86
N LEU A 341 -12.06 -13.07 6.55
CA LEU A 341 -10.69 -12.63 6.24
C LEU A 341 -9.81 -12.61 7.50
N THR A 342 -10.33 -12.20 8.66
CA THR A 342 -9.56 -12.22 9.90
C THR A 342 -9.33 -13.63 10.46
N SER A 343 -10.04 -14.65 9.97
CA SER A 343 -9.74 -16.05 10.29
C SER A 343 -8.52 -16.61 9.55
N ILE A 344 -7.94 -15.87 8.60
CA ILE A 344 -6.76 -16.30 7.85
C ILE A 344 -5.53 -16.27 8.77
N PRO A 345 -4.82 -17.41 8.97
CA PRO A 345 -3.63 -17.45 9.79
C PRO A 345 -2.51 -16.53 9.26
N GLN A 346 -1.73 -15.96 10.18
CA GLN A 346 -0.61 -15.06 9.83
C GLN A 346 0.41 -15.71 8.90
N ALA A 347 0.66 -17.02 9.04
CA ALA A 347 1.59 -17.75 8.15
C ALA A 347 1.13 -17.76 6.68
N VAL A 348 -0.19 -17.82 6.42
CA VAL A 348 -0.75 -17.69 5.06
C VAL A 348 -0.47 -16.28 4.51
N LEU A 349 -0.77 -15.26 5.30
CA LEU A 349 -0.48 -13.86 4.92
C LEU A 349 1.02 -13.66 4.70
N GLY A 350 1.85 -14.25 5.54
CA GLY A 350 3.32 -14.21 5.42
C GLY A 350 3.82 -14.79 4.10
N GLY A 351 3.30 -15.95 3.69
CA GLY A 351 3.61 -16.55 2.39
C GLY A 351 3.28 -15.63 1.21
N CYS A 352 2.12 -14.95 1.27
CA CYS A 352 1.71 -13.95 0.29
C CYS A 352 2.60 -12.70 0.32
N THR A 353 2.89 -12.17 1.51
CA THR A 353 3.59 -10.89 1.68
C THR A 353 5.07 -10.96 1.30
N ILE A 354 5.75 -12.07 1.53
CA ILE A 354 7.13 -12.27 1.04
C ILE A 354 7.19 -12.02 -0.48
N MET A 355 6.27 -12.60 -1.23
CA MET A 355 6.20 -12.38 -2.69
C MET A 355 5.91 -10.93 -3.04
N MET A 356 4.98 -10.29 -2.32
CA MET A 356 4.59 -8.90 -2.56
C MET A 356 5.72 -7.92 -2.22
N PHE A 357 6.37 -8.08 -1.07
CA PHE A 357 7.45 -7.20 -0.64
C PHE A 357 8.70 -7.33 -1.52
N GLY A 358 9.00 -8.57 -1.96
CA GLY A 358 10.01 -8.80 -2.99
C GLY A 358 9.69 -8.08 -4.29
N SER A 359 8.43 -8.01 -4.69
CA SER A 359 8.00 -7.29 -5.89
C SER A 359 8.15 -5.78 -5.75
N ILE A 360 7.87 -5.21 -4.57
CA ILE A 360 8.09 -3.78 -4.27
C ILE A 360 9.57 -3.46 -4.33
N LEU A 361 10.41 -4.28 -3.69
CA LEU A 361 11.86 -4.12 -3.74
C LEU A 361 12.39 -4.12 -5.18
N PHE A 362 11.92 -5.04 -5.99
CA PHE A 362 12.33 -5.18 -7.39
C PHE A 362 11.80 -4.04 -8.27
N ALA A 363 10.63 -3.49 -7.96
CA ALA A 363 10.13 -2.27 -8.61
C ALA A 363 11.07 -1.08 -8.36
N GLY A 364 11.59 -0.92 -7.14
CA GLY A 364 12.61 0.07 -6.80
C GLY A 364 13.88 -0.10 -7.64
N PHE A 365 14.39 -1.32 -7.77
CA PHE A 365 15.55 -1.61 -8.65
C PHE A 365 15.25 -1.31 -10.13
N GLY A 366 14.06 -1.61 -10.61
CA GLY A 366 13.64 -1.24 -11.97
C GLY A 366 13.60 0.27 -12.19
N MET A 367 13.17 1.04 -11.20
CA MET A 367 13.22 2.50 -11.23
C MET A 367 14.67 3.03 -11.21
N MET A 368 15.57 2.42 -10.42
CA MET A 368 16.99 2.75 -10.40
C MET A 368 17.65 2.52 -11.75
N SER A 369 17.35 1.39 -12.39
CA SER A 369 17.86 1.08 -13.75
C SER A 369 17.46 2.16 -14.77
N ARG A 370 16.22 2.66 -14.68
CA ARG A 370 15.76 3.76 -15.55
C ARG A 370 16.39 5.11 -15.21
N ALA A 371 16.65 5.37 -13.92
CA ALA A 371 17.35 6.59 -13.49
C ALA A 371 18.83 6.62 -13.95
N GLY A 372 19.39 5.47 -14.25
CA GLY A 372 20.78 5.27 -14.66
C GLY A 372 21.76 5.20 -13.49
N PHE A 373 22.84 4.44 -13.69
CA PHE A 373 23.89 4.18 -12.70
C PHE A 373 25.07 5.15 -12.87
N SER A 374 24.78 6.47 -12.96
CA SER A 374 25.85 7.46 -12.87
C SER A 374 26.51 7.40 -11.50
N GLN A 375 27.81 7.81 -11.40
CA GLN A 375 28.53 7.83 -10.12
C GLN A 375 27.79 8.65 -9.08
N ARG A 376 27.21 9.79 -9.48
CA ARG A 376 26.37 10.62 -8.61
C ARG A 376 25.16 9.85 -8.07
N ASN A 377 24.43 9.17 -8.94
CA ASN A 377 23.26 8.39 -8.54
C ASN A 377 23.64 7.22 -7.62
N MET A 378 24.76 6.54 -7.90
CA MET A 378 25.27 5.48 -7.05
C MET A 378 25.59 5.98 -5.64
N VAL A 379 26.21 7.17 -5.49
CA VAL A 379 26.48 7.76 -4.15
C VAL A 379 25.15 8.09 -3.43
N ILE A 380 24.19 8.69 -4.13
CA ILE A 380 22.87 9.01 -3.54
C ILE A 380 22.23 7.72 -3.01
N VAL A 381 22.14 6.70 -3.85
CA VAL A 381 21.47 5.43 -3.50
C VAL A 381 22.20 4.71 -2.38
N SER A 382 23.52 4.48 -2.53
CA SER A 382 24.29 3.68 -1.58
C SER A 382 24.33 4.32 -0.20
N LEU A 383 24.63 5.62 -0.13
CA LEU A 383 24.73 6.31 1.17
C LEU A 383 23.36 6.44 1.86
N SER A 384 22.31 6.77 1.09
CA SER A 384 20.95 6.88 1.65
C SER A 384 20.45 5.55 2.20
N LEU A 385 20.61 4.45 1.45
CA LEU A 385 20.21 3.12 1.91
C LEU A 385 21.06 2.64 3.09
N SER A 386 22.39 2.80 3.02
CA SER A 386 23.28 2.37 4.11
C SER A 386 22.98 3.09 5.42
N VAL A 387 22.81 4.40 5.38
CA VAL A 387 22.49 5.19 6.58
C VAL A 387 21.06 4.89 7.05
N GLY A 388 20.08 4.95 6.17
CA GLY A 388 18.69 4.77 6.56
C GLY A 388 18.39 3.38 7.10
N LEU A 389 18.82 2.34 6.40
CA LEU A 389 18.60 0.96 6.84
C LEU A 389 19.54 0.58 7.99
N GLY A 390 20.83 0.99 7.93
CA GLY A 390 21.82 0.62 8.94
C GLY A 390 21.56 1.27 10.29
N PHE A 391 21.28 2.56 10.32
CA PHE A 391 21.11 3.31 11.58
C PHE A 391 19.82 2.90 12.31
N THR A 392 18.76 2.59 11.60
CA THR A 392 17.51 2.11 12.22
C THR A 392 17.62 0.68 12.77
N GLN A 393 18.55 -0.13 12.27
CA GLN A 393 18.84 -1.46 12.82
C GLN A 393 19.77 -1.40 14.06
N ALA A 394 20.51 -0.32 14.26
CA ALA A 394 21.42 -0.15 15.40
C ALA A 394 20.63 0.37 16.61
N THR A 395 20.18 -0.56 17.46
CA THR A 395 19.40 -0.24 18.67
C THR A 395 20.17 0.73 19.57
N GLY A 396 19.48 1.79 20.02
CA GLY A 396 20.06 2.81 20.91
C GLY A 396 20.93 3.87 20.24
N MET A 397 21.19 3.80 18.93
CA MET A 397 22.02 4.79 18.23
C MET A 397 21.47 6.22 18.35
N PHE A 398 20.16 6.36 18.40
CA PHE A 398 19.49 7.66 18.56
C PHE A 398 19.19 8.02 20.02
N ALA A 399 19.71 7.27 21.02
CA ALA A 399 19.37 7.46 22.43
C ALA A 399 19.75 8.84 22.98
N ILE A 400 20.79 9.46 22.43
CA ILE A 400 21.28 10.80 22.82
C ILE A 400 20.41 11.96 22.29
N PHE A 401 19.55 11.68 21.31
CA PHE A 401 18.72 12.71 20.68
C PHE A 401 17.39 12.91 21.42
N PRO A 402 16.76 14.10 21.30
CA PRO A 402 15.43 14.35 21.85
C PRO A 402 14.40 13.32 21.34
N GLU A 403 13.35 13.10 22.14
CA GLU A 403 12.30 12.11 21.84
C GLU A 403 11.70 12.28 20.43
N ILE A 404 11.44 13.53 20.01
CA ILE A 404 10.92 13.83 18.66
C ILE A 404 11.85 13.28 17.58
N VAL A 405 13.17 13.47 17.71
CA VAL A 405 14.16 12.98 16.74
C VAL A 405 14.17 11.45 16.73
N ARG A 406 14.11 10.83 17.92
CA ARG A 406 14.04 9.36 18.04
C ARG A 406 12.79 8.81 17.35
N THR A 407 11.62 9.36 17.63
CA THR A 407 10.36 8.92 17.04
C THR A 407 10.34 9.06 15.51
N VAL A 408 10.93 10.15 14.98
CA VAL A 408 10.95 10.39 13.52
C VAL A 408 11.96 9.50 12.79
N PHE A 409 13.14 9.26 13.39
CA PHE A 409 14.27 8.67 12.67
C PHE A 409 14.69 7.29 13.15
N ALA A 410 14.52 6.95 14.42
CA ALA A 410 15.00 5.67 14.94
C ALA A 410 14.17 4.48 14.45
N GLU A 411 12.86 4.68 14.23
CA GLU A 411 11.93 3.62 13.82
C GLU A 411 11.50 3.73 12.36
N ASN A 412 11.93 4.78 11.65
CA ASN A 412 11.47 5.09 10.31
C ASN A 412 12.64 5.19 9.31
N CYS A 413 13.15 4.04 8.89
CA CYS A 413 14.25 3.99 7.92
C CYS A 413 13.88 4.68 6.59
N VAL A 414 12.63 4.63 6.18
CA VAL A 414 12.16 5.20 4.91
C VAL A 414 12.25 6.73 4.94
N ALA A 415 11.91 7.36 6.08
CA ALA A 415 12.05 8.81 6.25
C ALA A 415 13.53 9.25 6.23
N VAL A 416 14.41 8.47 6.88
CA VAL A 416 15.85 8.74 6.87
C VAL A 416 16.43 8.64 5.46
N VAL A 417 16.09 7.57 4.74
CA VAL A 417 16.49 7.37 3.32
C VAL A 417 16.00 8.53 2.46
N PHE A 418 14.73 8.92 2.59
CA PHE A 418 14.16 9.99 1.80
C PHE A 418 14.88 11.32 2.03
N LEU A 419 15.02 11.73 3.29
CA LEU A 419 15.69 12.99 3.63
C LEU A 419 17.12 13.02 3.12
N LEU A 420 17.86 11.93 3.34
CA LEU A 420 19.26 11.87 2.91
C LEU A 420 19.38 11.85 1.40
N ALA A 421 18.51 11.12 0.68
CA ALA A 421 18.49 11.10 -0.77
C ALA A 421 18.18 12.50 -1.36
N VAL A 422 17.24 13.24 -0.77
CA VAL A 422 16.94 14.62 -1.18
C VAL A 422 18.11 15.55 -0.89
N ILE A 423 18.69 15.50 0.32
CA ILE A 423 19.85 16.33 0.68
C ILE A 423 21.02 16.06 -0.27
N LEU A 424 21.38 14.80 -0.48
CA LEU A 424 22.47 14.43 -1.39
C LEU A 424 22.19 14.88 -2.82
N ASN A 425 20.94 14.75 -3.27
CA ASN A 425 20.54 15.22 -4.58
C ASN A 425 20.69 16.74 -4.75
N LEU A 426 20.51 17.52 -3.70
CA LEU A 426 20.67 18.98 -3.72
C LEU A 426 22.13 19.41 -3.61
N VAL A 427 22.94 18.71 -2.81
CA VAL A 427 24.31 19.09 -2.47
C VAL A 427 25.32 18.57 -3.48
N LEU A 428 25.14 17.35 -4.00
CA LEU A 428 26.11 16.75 -4.91
C LEU A 428 26.14 17.46 -6.27
N PRO A 429 27.32 17.70 -6.85
CA PRO A 429 27.46 18.34 -8.16
C PRO A 429 26.74 17.51 -9.25
N LYS A 430 26.14 18.21 -10.23
CA LYS A 430 25.38 17.55 -11.31
C LYS A 430 26.25 16.68 -12.21
N LYS A 431 27.53 17.00 -12.36
CA LYS A 431 28.54 16.20 -13.07
C LYS A 431 29.60 15.81 -12.04
N MET A 432 29.65 14.54 -11.67
CA MET A 432 30.77 13.95 -10.98
C MET A 432 31.63 13.27 -12.07
N VAL A 433 32.81 13.80 -12.29
CA VAL A 433 33.79 13.24 -13.25
C VAL A 433 34.54 12.15 -12.53
N VAL A 434 34.63 10.97 -13.11
CA VAL A 434 35.59 9.93 -12.71
C VAL A 434 36.90 10.33 -13.45
N GLU A 435 37.93 10.70 -12.69
CA GLU A 435 39.26 10.72 -13.22
C GLU A 435 39.80 9.31 -13.45
#